data_84b885091f0a1fb7e871f357280e08c4
#
_entry.id   84b885091f0a1fb7e871f357280e08c4
#
_cell.length_a   1.000
_cell.length_b   1.000
_cell.length_c   1.000
_cell.angle_alpha   90.00
_cell.angle_beta   90.00
_cell.angle_gamma   90.00
#
_symmetry.space_group_name_H-M   'P 1'
#
loop_
_entity.id
_entity.type
_entity.pdbx_description
1 polymer ?
#
loop_
_entity_poly.entity_id
_entity_poly.type
_entity_poly.pdbx_seq_one_letter_code
_entity_poly.pdbx_strand_id
1 'polypeptide(L)'
;MGYTTVPAPTGFIAKKEMIGIPLLSQWMVQMNCLFLDRSNIKEGLKTILTGIEKVKGGISMWIFPEGTRNKTEDEMLPFKAGSLKLSEKTGCPIVPMAITNSADILENHFPKVKPTHVILQYGTPIYLDQLSADDRKTSCCLYTKYGA
;
A
#
# COMPACT_ATOMS: atom_id res chain seq x y z
N MET A 1 -10.16 -4.60 7.54
CA MET A 1 -10.69 -4.87 6.21
C MET A 1 -9.68 -5.61 5.32
N GLY A 2 -8.48 -5.07 5.05
CA GLY A 2 -7.55 -5.74 4.14
C GLY A 2 -7.25 -7.20 4.43
N TYR A 3 -7.12 -7.58 5.68
CA TYR A 3 -6.83 -8.97 6.07
C TYR A 3 -7.98 -9.96 5.84
N THR A 4 -9.20 -9.50 5.75
CA THR A 4 -10.38 -10.36 5.56
C THR A 4 -10.74 -10.56 4.10
N THR A 5 -10.22 -9.73 3.20
CA THR A 5 -10.58 -9.73 1.78
C THR A 5 -9.50 -10.35 0.88
N VAL A 6 -8.29 -10.56 1.39
CA VAL A 6 -7.19 -11.19 0.65
C VAL A 6 -6.98 -12.61 1.19
N PRO A 7 -7.06 -13.66 0.35
CA PRO A 7 -6.96 -15.05 0.79
C PRO A 7 -5.53 -15.51 1.11
N ALA A 8 -4.55 -14.63 1.07
CA ALA A 8 -3.15 -14.91 1.34
C ALA A 8 -2.64 -14.14 2.56
N PRO A 9 -1.58 -14.62 3.25
CA PRO A 9 -0.90 -13.84 4.29
C PRO A 9 -0.52 -12.46 3.74
N THR A 10 -0.87 -11.42 4.48
CA THR A 10 -0.75 -10.04 3.99
C THR A 10 -0.08 -9.16 5.03
N GLY A 11 0.84 -8.30 4.60
CA GLY A 11 1.46 -7.25 5.40
C GLY A 11 1.24 -5.88 4.80
N PHE A 12 1.51 -4.83 5.58
CA PHE A 12 1.44 -3.43 5.14
C PHE A 12 2.80 -2.76 5.22
N ILE A 13 3.08 -1.84 4.29
CA ILE A 13 4.18 -0.90 4.45
C ILE A 13 3.64 0.34 5.18
N ALA A 14 4.02 0.46 6.44
CA ALA A 14 3.58 1.52 7.34
C ALA A 14 4.69 2.55 7.58
N LYS A 15 4.34 3.68 8.16
CA LYS A 15 5.31 4.68 8.61
C LYS A 15 6.10 4.19 9.82
N LYS A 16 7.39 4.54 9.90
CA LYS A 16 8.28 4.18 11.02
C LYS A 16 7.76 4.64 12.39
N GLU A 17 7.10 5.79 12.43
CA GLU A 17 6.57 6.38 13.67
C GLU A 17 5.56 5.48 14.37
N MET A 18 4.93 4.56 13.65
CA MET A 18 3.98 3.59 14.22
C MET A 18 4.66 2.56 15.12
N ILE A 19 5.98 2.40 15.05
CA ILE A 19 6.75 1.53 15.97
C ILE A 19 6.61 2.04 17.42
N GLY A 20 6.47 3.36 17.61
CA GLY A 20 6.36 3.96 18.92
C GLY A 20 5.00 3.75 19.63
N ILE A 21 4.02 3.13 18.95
CA ILE A 21 2.70 2.87 19.54
C ILE A 21 2.72 1.48 20.20
N PRO A 22 2.70 1.39 21.56
CA PRO A 22 2.71 0.12 22.27
C PRO A 22 1.53 -0.77 21.85
N LEU A 23 1.69 -2.07 21.92
CA LEU A 23 0.73 -3.10 21.50
C LEU A 23 0.48 -3.10 19.98
N LEU A 24 0.18 -1.95 19.37
CA LEU A 24 -0.09 -1.85 17.94
C LEU A 24 1.12 -2.28 17.11
N SER A 25 2.32 -1.80 17.44
CA SER A 25 3.54 -2.17 16.72
C SER A 25 3.85 -3.66 16.79
N GLN A 26 3.63 -4.28 17.96
CA GLN A 26 3.80 -5.72 18.14
C GLN A 26 2.84 -6.53 17.25
N TRP A 27 1.58 -6.12 17.22
CA TRP A 27 0.57 -6.72 16.34
C TRP A 27 0.94 -6.56 14.87
N MET A 28 1.37 -5.37 14.47
CA MET A 28 1.78 -5.10 13.09
C MET A 28 2.97 -5.98 12.66
N VAL A 29 3.94 -6.20 13.53
CA VAL A 29 5.06 -7.13 13.25
C VAL A 29 4.55 -8.55 13.03
N GLN A 30 3.67 -9.04 13.90
CA GLN A 30 3.03 -10.36 13.76
C GLN A 30 2.27 -10.51 12.45
N MET A 31 1.63 -9.44 11.98
CA MET A 31 0.91 -9.36 10.72
C MET A 31 1.82 -9.03 9.52
N ASN A 32 3.10 -9.34 9.59
CA ASN A 32 4.07 -9.11 8.50
C ASN A 32 4.22 -7.66 8.02
N CYS A 33 3.78 -6.67 8.79
CA CYS A 33 3.96 -5.28 8.43
C CYS A 33 5.44 -4.88 8.45
N LEU A 34 5.78 -3.94 7.58
CA LEU A 34 7.11 -3.35 7.50
C LEU A 34 7.02 -1.86 7.80
N PHE A 35 8.00 -1.34 8.52
CA PHE A 35 8.05 0.07 8.90
C PHE A 35 9.09 0.80 8.05
N LEU A 36 8.61 1.73 7.22
CA LEU A 36 9.43 2.46 6.28
C LEU A 36 9.89 3.79 6.88
N ASP A 37 11.20 3.94 7.04
CA ASP A 37 11.82 5.23 7.33
C ASP A 37 12.06 5.98 6.02
N ARG A 38 11.34 7.09 5.82
CA ARG A 38 11.45 7.92 4.62
C ARG A 38 12.52 8.98 4.74
N SER A 39 12.99 9.25 5.95
CA SER A 39 14.05 10.22 6.21
C SER A 39 15.44 9.61 6.02
N ASN A 40 15.55 8.28 6.11
CA ASN A 40 16.81 7.56 5.98
C ASN A 40 16.76 6.60 4.80
N ILE A 41 17.45 6.95 3.72
CA ILE A 41 17.47 6.17 2.47
C ILE A 41 18.01 4.75 2.69
N LYS A 42 19.05 4.60 3.53
CA LYS A 42 19.66 3.29 3.80
C LYS A 42 18.69 2.35 4.54
N GLU A 43 18.01 2.86 5.57
CA GLU A 43 17.01 2.09 6.32
C GLU A 43 15.77 1.81 5.46
N GLY A 44 15.35 2.77 4.65
CA GLY A 44 14.26 2.56 3.69
C GLY A 44 14.60 1.44 2.69
N LEU A 45 15.84 1.40 2.18
CA LEU A 45 16.28 0.34 1.29
C LEU A 45 16.26 -1.04 1.95
N LYS A 46 16.72 -1.16 3.20
CA LYS A 46 16.64 -2.42 3.97
C LYS A 46 15.19 -2.89 4.11
N THR A 47 14.28 -1.98 4.42
CA THR A 47 12.84 -2.28 4.52
C THR A 47 12.30 -2.85 3.21
N ILE A 48 12.67 -2.25 2.07
CA ILE A 48 12.25 -2.74 0.75
C ILE A 48 12.84 -4.12 0.46
N LEU A 49 14.12 -4.37 0.78
CA LEU A 49 14.75 -5.69 0.61
C LEU A 49 14.03 -6.76 1.45
N THR A 50 13.72 -6.48 2.70
CA THR A 50 12.91 -7.38 3.54
C THR A 50 11.51 -7.61 2.94
N GLY A 51 10.92 -6.59 2.35
CA GLY A 51 9.65 -6.71 1.63
C GLY A 51 9.74 -7.66 0.43
N ILE A 52 10.81 -7.57 -0.35
CA ILE A 52 11.07 -8.46 -1.48
C ILE A 52 11.14 -9.92 -1.01
N GLU A 53 11.87 -10.20 0.07
CA GLU A 53 11.97 -11.55 0.63
C GLU A 53 10.61 -12.08 1.11
N LYS A 54 9.83 -11.24 1.79
CA LYS A 54 8.47 -11.60 2.21
C LYS A 54 7.56 -11.93 1.02
N VAL A 55 7.59 -11.12 -0.03
CA VAL A 55 6.80 -11.37 -1.25
C VAL A 55 7.23 -12.66 -1.93
N LYS A 56 8.53 -12.93 -2.05
CA LYS A 56 9.05 -14.21 -2.55
C LYS A 56 8.63 -15.39 -1.69
N GLY A 57 8.44 -15.18 -0.40
CA GLY A 57 7.91 -16.14 0.56
C GLY A 57 6.38 -16.32 0.52
N GLY A 58 5.68 -15.69 -0.44
CA GLY A 58 4.23 -15.84 -0.61
C GLY A 58 3.38 -14.87 0.23
N ILE A 59 3.98 -13.83 0.80
CA ILE A 59 3.25 -12.81 1.57
C ILE A 59 2.88 -11.65 0.64
N SER A 60 1.60 -11.32 0.56
CA SER A 60 1.12 -10.14 -0.15
C SER A 60 1.46 -8.85 0.61
N MET A 61 1.87 -7.80 -0.09
CA MET A 61 2.22 -6.53 0.54
C MET A 61 1.31 -5.40 0.06
N TRP A 62 0.62 -4.76 1.00
CA TRP A 62 -0.17 -3.57 0.73
C TRP A 62 0.68 -2.32 0.79
N ILE A 63 0.58 -1.51 -0.24
CA ILE A 63 1.33 -0.28 -0.39
C ILE A 63 0.35 0.84 -0.72
N PHE A 64 0.47 1.95 0.00
CA PHE A 64 -0.18 3.20 -0.36
C PHE A 64 0.79 4.03 -1.20
N PRO A 65 0.64 4.05 -2.53
CA PRO A 65 1.66 4.59 -3.43
C PRO A 65 1.83 6.10 -3.32
N GLU A 66 0.80 6.81 -2.91
CA GLU A 66 0.86 8.26 -2.64
C GLU A 66 1.81 8.58 -1.49
N GLY A 67 1.96 7.66 -0.56
CA GLY A 67 2.86 7.80 0.57
C GLY A 67 2.42 8.79 1.63
N THR A 68 1.32 9.47 1.46
CA THR A 68 0.71 10.36 2.44
C THR A 68 -0.81 10.29 2.33
N ARG A 69 -1.53 10.83 3.32
CA ARG A 69 -2.99 10.93 3.24
C ARG A 69 -3.37 11.99 2.23
N ASN A 70 -4.29 11.65 1.36
CA ASN A 70 -4.96 12.64 0.53
C ASN A 70 -6.02 13.35 1.38
N LYS A 71 -6.05 14.68 1.33
CA LYS A 71 -7.05 15.52 2.02
C LYS A 71 -8.12 16.04 1.07
N THR A 72 -7.92 15.86 -0.21
CA THR A 72 -8.85 16.24 -1.27
C THR A 72 -9.46 14.97 -1.84
N GLU A 73 -10.77 14.92 -1.98
CA GLU A 73 -11.48 13.74 -2.50
C GLU A 73 -11.46 13.69 -4.04
N ASP A 74 -11.17 14.82 -4.68
CA ASP A 74 -11.34 14.99 -6.13
C ASP A 74 -10.13 14.54 -6.96
N GLU A 75 -8.93 14.49 -6.39
CA GLU A 75 -7.71 14.15 -7.14
C GLU A 75 -6.79 13.23 -6.35
N MET A 76 -6.25 12.21 -7.01
CA MET A 76 -5.20 11.37 -6.44
C MET A 76 -3.87 12.10 -6.41
N LEU A 77 -3.11 11.92 -5.34
CA LEU A 77 -1.74 12.42 -5.25
C LEU A 77 -0.79 11.59 -6.14
N PRO A 78 0.28 12.20 -6.65
CA PRO A 78 1.24 11.50 -7.50
C PRO A 78 1.88 10.33 -6.73
N PHE A 79 2.00 9.20 -7.41
CA PHE A 79 2.60 8.00 -6.85
C PHE A 79 4.11 8.15 -6.68
N LYS A 80 4.65 7.68 -5.57
CA LYS A 80 6.08 7.66 -5.32
C LYS A 80 6.74 6.54 -6.12
N ALA A 81 7.82 6.87 -6.86
CA ALA A 81 8.53 5.91 -7.70
C ALA A 81 8.99 4.64 -6.95
N GLY A 82 9.24 4.74 -5.65
CA GLY A 82 9.60 3.60 -4.82
C GLY A 82 8.47 2.59 -4.58
N SER A 83 7.20 2.94 -4.82
CA SER A 83 6.05 2.08 -4.55
C SER A 83 6.01 0.82 -5.44
N LEU A 84 6.56 0.89 -6.64
CA LEU A 84 6.60 -0.22 -7.61
C LEU A 84 7.81 -1.13 -7.45
N LYS A 85 8.80 -0.77 -6.62
CA LYS A 85 10.07 -1.50 -6.46
C LYS A 85 9.90 -2.97 -6.06
N LEU A 86 8.89 -3.27 -5.26
CA LEU A 86 8.60 -4.65 -4.87
C LEU A 86 8.21 -5.50 -6.08
N SER A 87 7.26 -5.05 -6.87
CA SER A 87 6.83 -5.75 -8.08
C SER A 87 7.95 -5.83 -9.14
N GLU A 88 8.70 -4.74 -9.36
CA GLU A 88 9.85 -4.73 -10.27
C GLU A 88 10.90 -5.80 -9.93
N LYS A 89 11.16 -6.01 -8.64
CA LYS A 89 12.21 -6.93 -8.16
C LYS A 89 11.74 -8.37 -7.96
N THR A 90 10.44 -8.58 -7.83
CA THR A 90 9.88 -9.92 -7.56
C THR A 90 9.14 -10.50 -8.76
N GLY A 91 8.76 -9.66 -9.73
CA GLY A 91 7.88 -10.06 -10.84
C GLY A 91 6.43 -10.31 -10.42
N CYS A 92 6.06 -10.05 -9.16
CA CYS A 92 4.69 -10.26 -8.71
C CYS A 92 3.74 -9.23 -9.34
N PRO A 93 2.48 -9.61 -9.62
CA PRO A 93 1.49 -8.70 -10.15
C PRO A 93 1.11 -7.63 -9.12
N ILE A 94 0.73 -6.47 -9.63
CA ILE A 94 0.12 -5.39 -8.84
C ILE A 94 -1.39 -5.49 -9.01
N VAL A 95 -2.12 -5.61 -7.91
CA VAL A 95 -3.59 -5.54 -7.90
C VAL A 95 -3.99 -4.15 -7.41
N PRO A 96 -4.47 -3.28 -8.30
CA PRO A 96 -4.98 -1.97 -7.91
C PRO A 96 -6.18 -2.14 -6.99
N MET A 97 -6.31 -1.26 -6.01
CA MET A 97 -7.42 -1.30 -5.08
C MET A 97 -7.87 0.12 -4.73
N ALA A 98 -9.15 0.39 -4.90
CA ALA A 98 -9.78 1.62 -4.48
C ALA A 98 -10.56 1.42 -3.18
N ILE A 99 -10.45 2.38 -2.27
CA ILE A 99 -11.18 2.41 -1.01
C ILE A 99 -11.95 3.72 -0.95
N THR A 100 -13.27 3.64 -0.81
CA THR A 100 -14.15 4.81 -0.72
C THR A 100 -14.79 4.89 0.67
N ASN A 101 -15.00 6.10 1.17
CA ASN A 101 -15.61 6.41 2.48
C ASN A 101 -14.82 5.93 3.70
N SER A 102 -13.52 5.62 3.58
CA SER A 102 -12.72 5.16 4.72
C SER A 102 -12.50 6.24 5.79
N ALA A 103 -12.44 7.52 5.41
CA ALA A 103 -12.27 8.65 6.33
C ALA A 103 -13.46 8.82 7.29
N ASP A 104 -14.66 8.44 6.87
CA ASP A 104 -15.87 8.54 7.68
C ASP A 104 -15.93 7.56 8.86
N ILE A 105 -15.05 6.56 8.88
CA ILE A 105 -14.96 5.63 10.02
C ILE A 105 -14.47 6.35 11.27
N LEU A 106 -13.41 7.14 11.15
CA LEU A 106 -12.72 7.76 12.28
C LEU A 106 -12.27 9.19 12.00
N GLU A 107 -11.64 9.47 10.85
CA GLU A 107 -10.91 10.72 10.61
C GLU A 107 -11.81 11.94 10.65
N ASN A 108 -12.98 11.87 10.01
CA ASN A 108 -13.97 12.95 9.96
C ASN A 108 -14.74 13.09 11.29
N HIS A 109 -14.59 12.15 12.22
CA HIS A 109 -15.34 12.11 13.47
C HIS A 109 -14.47 11.89 14.71
N PHE A 110 -13.14 12.03 14.57
CA PHE A 110 -12.21 11.77 15.66
C PHE A 110 -12.62 12.52 16.95
N PRO A 111 -12.60 11.86 18.14
CA PRO A 111 -12.10 10.51 18.43
C PRO A 111 -13.17 9.39 18.33
N LYS A 112 -14.35 9.66 17.78
CA LYS A 112 -15.46 8.70 17.73
C LYS A 112 -15.41 7.88 16.46
N VAL A 113 -15.52 6.56 16.59
CA VAL A 113 -15.71 5.65 15.47
C VAL A 113 -17.18 5.59 15.11
N LYS A 114 -17.54 5.75 13.84
CA LYS A 114 -18.92 5.64 13.35
C LYS A 114 -19.08 4.42 12.44
N PRO A 115 -20.21 3.74 12.47
CA PRO A 115 -20.57 2.76 11.45
C PRO A 115 -20.63 3.44 10.10
N THR A 116 -19.85 2.94 9.13
CA THR A 116 -19.73 3.55 7.81
C THR A 116 -19.72 2.45 6.74
N HIS A 117 -20.42 2.68 5.65
CA HIS A 117 -20.37 1.80 4.50
C HIS A 117 -19.12 2.13 3.68
N VAL A 118 -18.10 1.27 3.80
CA VAL A 118 -16.85 1.39 3.04
C VAL A 118 -16.91 0.47 1.83
N ILE A 119 -16.60 1.03 0.68
CA ILE A 119 -16.53 0.27 -0.58
C ILE A 119 -15.08 -0.05 -0.87
N LEU A 120 -14.80 -1.33 -1.15
CA LEU A 120 -13.51 -1.82 -1.55
C LEU A 120 -13.64 -2.44 -2.94
N GLN A 121 -12.94 -1.87 -3.91
CA GLN A 121 -12.94 -2.36 -5.28
C GLN A 121 -11.54 -2.84 -5.67
N TYR A 122 -11.46 -4.01 -6.30
CA TYR A 122 -10.24 -4.57 -6.85
C TYR A 122 -10.24 -4.39 -8.37
N GLY A 123 -9.15 -3.86 -8.90
CA GLY A 123 -8.91 -3.80 -10.33
C GLY A 123 -8.24 -5.07 -10.86
N THR A 124 -8.06 -5.12 -12.17
CA THR A 124 -7.38 -6.22 -12.85
C THR A 124 -5.90 -6.27 -12.46
N PRO A 125 -5.33 -7.46 -12.19
CA PRO A 125 -3.90 -7.60 -11.91
C PRO A 125 -3.04 -7.07 -13.07
N ILE A 126 -2.02 -6.29 -12.75
CA ILE A 126 -1.09 -5.65 -13.69
C ILE A 126 0.27 -6.32 -13.54
N TYR A 127 0.82 -6.82 -14.63
CA TYR A 127 2.16 -7.37 -14.71
C TYR A 127 3.10 -6.34 -15.32
N LEU A 128 4.14 -5.93 -14.59
CA LEU A 128 5.05 -4.86 -15.04
C LEU A 128 5.90 -5.25 -16.26
N ASP A 129 6.15 -6.54 -16.48
CA ASP A 129 6.87 -7.07 -17.64
C ASP A 129 6.08 -6.92 -18.95
N GLN A 130 4.75 -6.86 -18.85
CA GLN A 130 3.84 -6.68 -20.00
C GLN A 130 3.61 -5.20 -20.36
N LEU A 131 4.13 -4.26 -19.56
CA LEU A 131 3.95 -2.84 -19.78
C LEU A 131 5.06 -2.26 -20.68
N SER A 132 4.69 -1.29 -21.52
CA SER A 132 5.65 -0.50 -22.29
C SER A 132 6.62 0.28 -21.38
N ALA A 133 7.79 0.65 -21.89
CA ALA A 133 8.77 1.42 -21.13
C ALA A 133 8.24 2.79 -20.67
N ASP A 134 7.32 3.38 -21.44
CA ASP A 134 6.70 4.67 -21.13
C ASP A 134 5.61 4.53 -20.06
N ASP A 135 4.80 3.46 -20.12
CA ASP A 135 3.78 3.17 -19.10
C ASP A 135 4.42 2.88 -17.73
N ARG A 136 5.61 2.28 -17.71
CA ARG A 136 6.37 2.06 -16.45
C ARG A 136 6.84 3.35 -15.79
N LYS A 137 7.16 4.38 -16.57
CA LYS A 137 7.61 5.69 -16.05
C LYS A 137 6.44 6.51 -15.51
N THR A 138 5.27 6.33 -16.06
CA THR A 138 4.07 7.10 -15.71
C THR A 138 3.19 6.27 -14.76
N SER A 139 3.73 5.99 -13.57
CA SER A 139 3.02 5.18 -12.54
C SER A 139 1.64 5.75 -12.15
N CYS A 140 1.39 7.02 -12.40
CA CYS A 140 0.08 7.65 -12.20
C CYS A 140 -0.96 7.19 -13.24
N CYS A 141 -0.54 6.94 -14.51
CA CYS A 141 -1.43 6.52 -15.59
C CYS A 141 -1.90 5.06 -15.46
N LEU A 142 -1.20 4.23 -14.71
CA LEU A 142 -1.60 2.85 -14.47
C LEU A 142 -2.95 2.76 -13.74
N TYR A 143 -3.21 3.72 -12.85
CA TYR A 143 -4.46 3.72 -12.08
C TYR A 143 -5.65 4.27 -12.89
N THR A 144 -5.45 5.30 -13.69
CA THR A 144 -6.49 5.88 -14.55
C THR A 144 -6.85 4.98 -15.73
N LYS A 145 -5.92 4.14 -16.21
CA LYS A 145 -6.13 3.26 -17.35
C LYS A 145 -6.75 1.90 -16.98
N TYR A 146 -6.57 1.43 -15.74
CA TYR A 146 -6.96 0.09 -15.29
C TYR A 146 -7.83 0.07 -14.03
N GLY A 147 -8.19 1.23 -13.46
CA GLY A 147 -8.95 1.37 -12.21
C GLY A 147 -10.37 1.91 -12.38
N ALA A 148 -10.90 1.96 -13.61
CA ALA A 148 -12.28 2.34 -13.88
C ALA A 148 -13.16 1.12 -14.13
#